data_57eab77783f43db7770c9b3a55e4489b
#
_entry.id   57eab77783f43db7770c9b3a55e4489b
#
_cell.length_a   1.000
_cell.length_b   1.000
_cell.length_c   1.000
_cell.angle_alpha   90.00
_cell.angle_beta   90.00
_cell.angle_gamma   90.00
#
_symmetry.space_group_name_H-M   'P 1'
#
loop_
_entity.id
_entity.type
_entity.pdbx_description
1 polymer ?
#
loop_
_entity_poly.entity_id
_entity_poly.type
_entity_poly.pdbx_seq_one_letter_code
_entity_poly.pdbx_strand_id
1 'polypeptide(L)'
;WSSDVCSSDLVDNHAAAAMALIENMQREDLNPLEEAQGLQRLIREFGLTHEQAAQAVGRSRSATSNLLRLLNLADPVQTMLLAGDVEMGHARALLALDRATQITAATQISSKKLSVREAESLVKRLGADFQLTAQKPRPAKTADVRSVEEELSDLLMAQVEVRIKKRVKRHGKVEETGELAIQFGSMDALNGLIARLRQ
;
A
#
# COMPACT_ATOMS: atom_id res chain seq x y z
N TRP A 1 8.73 67.41 -6.35
CA TRP A 1 8.99 66.34 -5.39
C TRP A 1 7.87 65.32 -5.56
N SER A 2 8.11 64.41 -6.48
CA SER A 2 7.29 63.23 -6.62
C SER A 2 7.67 62.25 -5.50
N SER A 3 6.83 62.10 -4.52
CA SER A 3 6.94 61.03 -3.54
C SER A 3 6.46 59.76 -4.24
N ASP A 4 7.45 58.96 -4.69
CA ASP A 4 7.17 57.56 -5.04
C ASP A 4 6.61 56.89 -3.80
N VAL A 5 5.31 56.73 -3.78
CA VAL A 5 4.61 55.87 -2.84
C VAL A 5 5.07 54.47 -3.17
N CYS A 6 6.01 53.98 -2.38
CA CYS A 6 6.30 52.57 -2.32
C CYS A 6 4.99 51.86 -2.00
N SER A 7 4.30 51.38 -3.02
CA SER A 7 3.17 50.50 -2.83
C SER A 7 3.74 49.20 -2.23
N SER A 8 3.71 49.13 -0.89
CA SER A 8 3.86 47.85 -0.20
C SER A 8 2.67 47.01 -0.66
N ASP A 9 2.93 46.14 -1.62
CA ASP A 9 1.96 45.10 -1.98
C ASP A 9 1.60 44.37 -0.70
N LEU A 10 0.38 44.57 -0.23
CA LEU A 10 -0.19 43.83 0.89
C LEU A 10 -0.36 42.38 0.43
N VAL A 11 0.71 41.63 0.54
CA VAL A 11 0.69 40.18 0.33
C VAL A 11 -0.23 39.60 1.39
N ASP A 12 -1.27 38.89 0.98
CA ASP A 12 -2.15 38.18 1.89
C ASP A 12 -1.31 37.36 2.86
N ASN A 13 -1.62 37.38 4.16
CA ASN A 13 -0.90 36.63 5.19
C ASN A 13 -0.69 35.17 4.82
N HIS A 14 -1.62 34.60 4.07
CA HIS A 14 -1.55 33.23 3.57
C HIS A 14 -0.44 33.07 2.50
N ALA A 15 -0.37 34.01 1.56
CA ALA A 15 0.67 34.01 0.54
C ALA A 15 2.07 34.29 1.13
N ALA A 16 2.15 35.20 2.11
CA ALA A 16 3.39 35.48 2.83
C ALA A 16 3.92 34.24 3.60
N ALA A 17 3.02 33.51 4.26
CA ALA A 17 3.35 32.27 4.95
C ALA A 17 3.83 31.15 3.97
N ALA A 18 3.20 31.05 2.79
CA ALA A 18 3.65 30.12 1.75
C ALA A 18 5.05 30.47 1.25
N MET A 19 5.33 31.76 0.99
CA MET A 19 6.64 32.22 0.55
C MET A 19 7.73 31.94 1.59
N ALA A 20 7.46 32.21 2.87
CA ALA A 20 8.40 31.92 3.97
C ALA A 20 8.68 30.41 4.09
N LEU A 21 7.67 29.56 3.89
CA LEU A 21 7.87 28.11 3.90
C LEU A 21 8.72 27.66 2.70
N ILE A 22 8.47 28.19 1.51
CA ILE A 22 9.27 27.90 0.28
C ILE A 22 10.72 28.33 0.48
N GLU A 23 10.96 29.54 1.00
CA GLU A 23 12.30 30.04 1.28
C GLU A 23 13.05 29.12 2.26
N ASN A 24 12.37 28.70 3.36
CA ASN A 24 12.95 27.76 4.31
C ASN A 24 13.27 26.40 3.69
N MET A 25 12.44 25.93 2.73
CA MET A 25 12.66 24.68 2.03
C MET A 25 13.77 24.73 0.97
N GLN A 26 14.19 25.91 0.54
CA GLN A 26 15.32 26.09 -0.39
C GLN A 26 16.69 26.06 0.30
N ARG A 27 16.72 25.90 1.63
CA ARG A 27 17.96 25.73 2.38
C ARG A 27 18.59 24.38 2.07
N GLU A 28 19.93 24.36 1.98
CA GLU A 28 20.70 23.15 1.60
C GLU A 28 20.80 22.09 2.69
N ASP A 29 20.44 22.41 3.94
CA ASP A 29 20.66 21.60 5.14
C ASP A 29 19.43 20.79 5.58
N LEU A 30 18.33 20.81 4.82
CA LEU A 30 17.14 20.05 5.16
C LEU A 30 17.31 18.56 4.92
N ASN A 31 16.87 17.76 5.89
CA ASN A 31 16.81 16.32 5.67
C ASN A 31 15.62 15.95 4.78
N PRO A 32 15.67 14.78 4.11
CA PRO A 32 14.62 14.38 3.14
C PRO A 32 13.21 14.27 3.74
N LEU A 33 13.07 14.00 5.03
CA LEU A 33 11.77 13.91 5.70
C LEU A 33 11.23 15.30 6.04
N GLU A 34 12.08 16.24 6.45
CA GLU A 34 11.70 17.65 6.65
C GLU A 34 11.25 18.28 5.34
N GLU A 35 12.00 18.01 4.25
CA GLU A 35 11.60 18.44 2.90
C GLU A 35 10.24 17.86 2.49
N ALA A 36 10.02 16.57 2.75
CA ALA A 36 8.74 15.91 2.48
C ALA A 36 7.58 16.51 3.32
N GLN A 37 7.83 16.84 4.59
CA GLN A 37 6.84 17.50 5.45
C GLN A 37 6.51 18.91 4.98
N GLY A 38 7.52 19.69 4.59
CA GLY A 38 7.32 21.02 4.02
C GLY A 38 6.49 20.98 2.73
N LEU A 39 6.80 20.05 1.81
CA LEU A 39 6.01 19.81 0.60
C LEU A 39 4.56 19.43 0.93
N GLN A 40 4.36 18.56 1.91
CA GLN A 40 3.03 18.16 2.35
C GLN A 40 2.23 19.36 2.89
N ARG A 41 2.87 20.26 3.64
CA ARG A 41 2.26 21.50 4.13
C ARG A 41 1.89 22.43 2.98
N LEU A 42 2.75 22.64 1.99
CA LEU A 42 2.44 23.44 0.81
C LEU A 42 1.19 22.93 0.09
N ILE A 43 1.05 21.61 -0.03
CA ILE A 43 -0.11 21.00 -0.69
C ILE A 43 -1.38 21.11 0.16
N ARG A 44 -1.29 20.80 1.47
CA ARG A 44 -2.48 20.71 2.33
C ARG A 44 -2.97 22.05 2.83
N GLU A 45 -2.06 22.93 3.27
CA GLU A 45 -2.41 24.20 3.89
C GLU A 45 -2.61 25.30 2.84
N PHE A 46 -1.81 25.28 1.76
CA PHE A 46 -1.84 26.31 0.74
C PHE A 46 -2.54 25.89 -0.57
N GLY A 47 -3.05 24.66 -0.64
CA GLY A 47 -3.84 24.17 -1.77
C GLY A 47 -3.07 24.00 -3.07
N LEU A 48 -1.73 23.93 -3.01
CA LEU A 48 -0.90 23.75 -4.19
C LEU A 48 -1.03 22.33 -4.74
N THR A 49 -1.00 22.22 -6.06
CA THR A 49 -0.86 20.90 -6.70
C THR A 49 0.56 20.37 -6.51
N HIS A 50 0.76 19.05 -6.66
CA HIS A 50 2.09 18.42 -6.61
C HIS A 50 3.07 19.06 -7.59
N GLU A 51 2.59 19.50 -8.76
CA GLU A 51 3.40 20.14 -9.78
C GLU A 51 3.79 21.56 -9.38
N GLN A 52 2.85 22.35 -8.86
CA GLN A 52 3.10 23.70 -8.36
C GLN A 52 4.06 23.69 -7.16
N ALA A 53 3.88 22.74 -6.22
CA ALA A 53 4.78 22.60 -5.08
C ALA A 53 6.19 22.19 -5.54
N ALA A 54 6.31 21.29 -6.51
CA ALA A 54 7.61 20.90 -7.10
C ALA A 54 8.32 22.09 -7.75
N GLN A 55 7.58 22.86 -8.54
CA GLN A 55 8.10 24.05 -9.23
C GLN A 55 8.54 25.13 -8.23
N ALA A 56 7.77 25.36 -7.16
CA ALA A 56 8.06 26.36 -6.14
C ALA A 56 9.38 26.07 -5.39
N VAL A 57 9.70 24.80 -5.16
CA VAL A 57 10.96 24.40 -4.48
C VAL A 57 12.10 24.02 -5.46
N GLY A 58 11.91 24.23 -6.78
CA GLY A 58 12.93 23.95 -7.79
C GLY A 58 13.22 22.45 -8.01
N ARG A 59 12.24 21.57 -7.71
CA ARG A 59 12.36 20.12 -7.88
C ARG A 59 11.52 19.61 -9.04
N SER A 60 11.87 18.43 -9.57
CA SER A 60 11.00 17.76 -10.55
C SER A 60 9.77 17.15 -9.86
N ARG A 61 8.64 17.04 -10.58
CA ARG A 61 7.42 16.41 -10.11
C ARG A 61 7.66 14.98 -9.58
N SER A 62 8.53 14.21 -10.25
CA SER A 62 8.88 12.85 -9.84
C SER A 62 9.67 12.83 -8.52
N ALA A 63 10.62 13.76 -8.34
CA ALA A 63 11.36 13.89 -7.09
C ALA A 63 10.42 14.25 -5.92
N THR A 64 9.54 15.24 -6.12
CA THR A 64 8.52 15.64 -5.14
C THR A 64 7.60 14.49 -4.76
N SER A 65 7.10 13.72 -5.73
CA SER A 65 6.28 12.55 -5.45
C SER A 65 7.04 11.48 -4.66
N ASN A 66 8.32 11.26 -4.94
CA ASN A 66 9.15 10.32 -4.20
C ASN A 66 9.38 10.77 -2.75
N LEU A 67 9.63 12.05 -2.52
CA LEU A 67 9.77 12.61 -1.17
C LEU A 67 8.47 12.47 -0.37
N LEU A 68 7.34 12.86 -0.93
CA LEU A 68 6.03 12.73 -0.25
C LEU A 68 5.70 11.29 0.14
N ARG A 69 6.14 10.31 -0.67
CA ARG A 69 5.94 8.89 -0.34
C ARG A 69 6.74 8.45 0.88
N LEU A 70 7.85 9.10 1.24
CA LEU A 70 8.63 8.76 2.43
C LEU A 70 7.83 8.94 3.73
N LEU A 71 6.86 9.84 3.74
CA LEU A 71 5.97 10.05 4.89
C LEU A 71 5.06 8.83 5.17
N ASN A 72 4.93 7.91 4.22
CA ASN A 72 4.17 6.66 4.40
C ASN A 72 5.00 5.52 5.00
N LEU A 73 6.30 5.74 5.23
CA LEU A 73 7.13 4.77 5.93
C LEU A 73 6.72 4.66 7.42
N ALA A 74 6.97 3.50 8.00
CA ALA A 74 6.83 3.30 9.43
C ALA A 74 7.83 4.20 10.21
N ASP A 75 7.40 4.76 11.34
CA ASP A 75 8.21 5.71 12.13
C ASP A 75 9.62 5.20 12.49
N PRO A 76 9.82 3.92 12.88
CA PRO A 76 11.15 3.39 13.10
C PRO A 76 12.04 3.41 11.84
N VAL A 77 11.45 3.18 10.66
CA VAL A 77 12.18 3.22 9.38
C VAL A 77 12.55 4.66 9.00
N GLN A 78 11.68 5.63 9.29
CA GLN A 78 11.99 7.04 9.14
C GLN A 78 13.18 7.45 10.03
N THR A 79 13.20 6.98 11.28
CA THR A 79 14.32 7.21 12.21
C THR A 79 15.62 6.61 11.68
N MET A 80 15.58 5.39 11.13
CA MET A 80 16.77 4.75 10.53
C MET A 80 17.25 5.51 9.28
N LEU A 81 16.35 6.09 8.50
CA LEU A 81 16.68 6.94 7.34
C LEU A 81 17.38 8.23 7.81
N LEU A 82 16.92 8.86 8.90
CA LEU A 82 17.54 10.05 9.48
C LEU A 82 18.91 9.76 10.08
N ALA A 83 19.08 8.59 10.70
CA ALA A 83 20.34 8.13 11.26
C ALA A 83 21.38 7.75 10.18
N GLY A 84 20.95 7.61 8.92
CA GLY A 84 21.82 7.16 7.82
C GLY A 84 22.02 5.63 7.76
N ASP A 85 21.31 4.86 8.60
CA ASP A 85 21.35 3.40 8.59
C ASP A 85 20.68 2.80 7.33
N VAL A 86 19.78 3.57 6.74
CA VAL A 86 19.02 3.23 5.54
C VAL A 86 19.10 4.41 4.58
N GLU A 87 19.48 4.17 3.34
CA GLU A 87 19.56 5.19 2.29
C GLU A 87 18.21 5.43 1.61
N MET A 88 18.08 6.53 0.86
CA MET A 88 16.89 6.89 0.10
C MET A 88 16.43 5.78 -0.87
N GLY A 89 17.37 5.06 -1.48
CA GLY A 89 17.07 3.94 -2.37
C GLY A 89 16.38 2.79 -1.62
N HIS A 90 16.90 2.44 -0.45
CA HIS A 90 16.31 1.44 0.45
C HIS A 90 14.91 1.85 0.92
N ALA A 91 14.77 3.11 1.38
CA ALA A 91 13.50 3.67 1.83
C ALA A 91 12.41 3.58 0.75
N ARG A 92 12.75 3.88 -0.50
CA ARG A 92 11.84 3.75 -1.66
C ARG A 92 11.41 2.32 -1.92
N ALA A 93 12.34 1.35 -1.83
CA ALA A 93 12.01 -0.07 -1.99
C ALA A 93 11.06 -0.55 -0.89
N LEU A 94 11.30 -0.15 0.36
CA LEU A 94 10.48 -0.52 1.53
C LEU A 94 9.04 -0.04 1.45
N LEU A 95 8.73 1.02 0.69
CA LEU A 95 7.36 1.51 0.49
C LEU A 95 6.41 0.50 -0.17
N ALA A 96 6.92 -0.57 -0.75
CA ALA A 96 6.11 -1.64 -1.34
C ALA A 96 5.55 -2.64 -0.28
N LEU A 97 6.03 -2.56 0.95
CA LEU A 97 5.67 -3.44 2.05
C LEU A 97 4.69 -2.76 3.03
N ASP A 98 3.98 -3.57 3.81
CA ASP A 98 3.22 -3.09 4.96
C ASP A 98 4.15 -2.61 6.10
N ARG A 99 3.64 -1.80 7.02
CA ARG A 99 4.42 -1.15 8.09
C ARG A 99 5.22 -2.12 8.96
N ALA A 100 4.65 -3.28 9.29
CA ALA A 100 5.33 -4.27 10.12
C ALA A 100 6.51 -4.92 9.39
N THR A 101 6.29 -5.31 8.14
CA THR A 101 7.31 -5.91 7.26
C THR A 101 8.38 -4.89 6.87
N GLN A 102 8.03 -3.59 6.74
CA GLN A 102 8.99 -2.51 6.53
C GLN A 102 10.05 -2.47 7.63
N ILE A 103 9.63 -2.56 8.92
CA ILE A 103 10.54 -2.51 10.07
C ILE A 103 11.50 -3.71 10.04
N THR A 104 10.96 -4.92 9.83
CA THR A 104 11.76 -6.14 9.75
C THR A 104 12.76 -6.08 8.60
N ALA A 105 12.33 -5.64 7.42
CA ALA A 105 13.19 -5.51 6.25
C ALA A 105 14.26 -4.42 6.43
N ALA A 106 13.91 -3.26 7.00
CA ALA A 106 14.86 -2.19 7.30
C ALA A 106 15.95 -2.64 8.26
N THR A 107 15.59 -3.37 9.33
CA THR A 107 16.55 -3.93 10.29
C THR A 107 17.49 -4.94 9.60
N GLN A 108 16.99 -5.76 8.66
CA GLN A 108 17.83 -6.67 7.90
C GLN A 108 18.78 -5.94 6.93
N ILE A 109 18.32 -4.86 6.29
CA ILE A 109 19.12 -4.03 5.39
C ILE A 109 20.27 -3.39 6.16
N SER A 110 19.98 -2.76 7.29
CA SER A 110 20.98 -2.10 8.15
C SER A 110 21.99 -3.10 8.73
N SER A 111 21.51 -4.21 9.32
CA SER A 111 22.38 -5.20 9.95
C SER A 111 23.32 -5.92 8.98
N LYS A 112 22.85 -6.20 7.75
CA LYS A 112 23.62 -6.89 6.72
C LYS A 112 24.34 -5.95 5.75
N LYS A 113 24.15 -4.62 5.91
CA LYS A 113 24.66 -3.58 5.02
C LYS A 113 24.38 -3.88 3.54
N LEU A 114 23.13 -4.21 3.24
CA LEU A 114 22.72 -4.60 1.89
C LEU A 114 22.79 -3.39 0.96
N SER A 115 23.18 -3.63 -0.28
CA SER A 115 23.05 -2.63 -1.35
C SER A 115 21.59 -2.41 -1.75
N VAL A 116 21.29 -1.29 -2.42
CA VAL A 116 19.92 -0.98 -2.86
C VAL A 116 19.32 -2.11 -3.71
N ARG A 117 20.11 -2.73 -4.60
CA ARG A 117 19.66 -3.85 -5.46
C ARG A 117 19.32 -5.11 -4.65
N GLU A 118 20.11 -5.43 -3.62
CA GLU A 118 19.85 -6.55 -2.73
C GLU A 118 18.61 -6.30 -1.87
N ALA A 119 18.43 -5.06 -1.41
CA ALA A 119 17.23 -4.63 -0.69
C ALA A 119 15.97 -4.74 -1.55
N GLU A 120 16.02 -4.30 -2.82
CA GLU A 120 14.91 -4.48 -3.77
C GLU A 120 14.57 -5.98 -3.96
N SER A 121 15.57 -6.84 -4.05
CA SER A 121 15.39 -8.28 -4.16
C SER A 121 14.78 -8.89 -2.88
N LEU A 122 15.21 -8.43 -1.71
CA LEU A 122 14.65 -8.80 -0.42
C LEU A 122 13.18 -8.39 -0.30
N VAL A 123 12.87 -7.13 -0.63
CA VAL A 123 11.51 -6.58 -0.62
C VAL A 123 10.59 -7.38 -1.55
N LYS A 124 11.06 -7.72 -2.76
CA LYS A 124 10.29 -8.52 -3.71
C LYS A 124 9.98 -9.92 -3.18
N ARG A 125 10.92 -10.57 -2.50
CA ARG A 125 10.70 -11.88 -1.85
C ARG A 125 9.69 -11.77 -0.72
N LEU A 126 9.88 -10.82 0.22
CA LEU A 126 8.97 -10.62 1.34
C LEU A 126 7.56 -10.24 0.89
N GLY A 127 7.44 -9.43 -0.16
CA GLY A 127 6.14 -9.10 -0.76
C GLY A 127 5.46 -10.29 -1.42
N ALA A 128 6.21 -11.21 -2.06
CA ALA A 128 5.69 -12.44 -2.62
C ALA A 128 5.23 -13.41 -1.52
N ASP A 129 6.02 -13.60 -0.47
CA ASP A 129 5.68 -14.44 0.68
C ASP A 129 4.42 -13.91 1.39
N PHE A 130 4.28 -12.60 1.52
CA PHE A 130 3.09 -11.97 2.10
C PHE A 130 1.85 -12.14 1.21
N GLN A 131 1.99 -12.10 -0.12
CA GLN A 131 0.88 -12.38 -1.04
C GLN A 131 0.46 -13.86 -1.02
N LEU A 132 1.37 -14.78 -0.73
CA LEU A 132 1.05 -16.20 -0.56
C LEU A 132 0.36 -16.46 0.79
N THR A 133 0.70 -15.70 1.83
CA THR A 133 0.07 -15.80 3.18
C THR A 133 -1.16 -14.92 3.33
N ALA A 134 -1.22 -13.79 2.66
CA ALA A 134 -2.44 -13.01 2.50
C ALA A 134 -3.33 -13.73 1.47
N GLN A 135 -4.02 -14.78 1.92
CA GLN A 135 -5.17 -15.27 1.17
C GLN A 135 -6.00 -14.04 0.84
N LYS A 136 -6.20 -13.77 -0.47
CA LYS A 136 -7.20 -12.79 -0.92
C LYS A 136 -8.42 -12.97 -0.02
N PRO A 137 -8.99 -11.90 0.57
CA PRO A 137 -10.23 -12.06 1.31
C PRO A 137 -11.18 -12.75 0.33
N ARG A 138 -11.50 -14.02 0.64
CA ARG A 138 -12.47 -14.77 -0.17
C ARG A 138 -13.71 -13.91 -0.15
N PRO A 139 -14.31 -13.58 -1.30
CA PRO A 139 -15.54 -12.80 -1.32
C PRO A 139 -16.49 -13.46 -0.33
N ALA A 140 -17.03 -12.67 0.58
CA ALA A 140 -17.90 -13.18 1.65
C ALA A 140 -18.96 -14.06 0.99
N LYS A 141 -18.94 -15.36 1.31
CA LYS A 141 -19.92 -16.32 0.79
C LYS A 141 -21.28 -15.81 1.19
N THR A 142 -22.23 -15.77 0.26
CA THR A 142 -23.62 -15.42 0.54
C THR A 142 -24.19 -16.40 1.58
N ALA A 143 -25.18 -15.97 2.35
CA ALA A 143 -25.82 -16.83 3.35
C ALA A 143 -26.33 -18.13 2.72
N ASP A 144 -26.87 -18.04 1.49
CA ASP A 144 -27.37 -19.18 0.72
C ASP A 144 -26.27 -20.21 0.40
N VAL A 145 -25.06 -19.75 0.04
CA VAL A 145 -23.93 -20.65 -0.24
C VAL A 145 -23.47 -21.37 1.02
N ARG A 146 -23.49 -20.68 2.18
CA ARG A 146 -23.15 -21.33 3.46
C ARG A 146 -24.15 -22.39 3.85
N SER A 147 -25.44 -22.10 3.70
CA SER A 147 -26.52 -23.06 4.01
C SER A 147 -26.38 -24.31 3.16
N VAL A 148 -26.09 -24.16 1.86
CA VAL A 148 -25.85 -25.30 0.95
C VAL A 148 -24.58 -26.08 1.32
N GLU A 149 -23.50 -25.40 1.73
CA GLU A 149 -22.27 -26.06 2.21
C GLU A 149 -22.53 -26.89 3.47
N GLU A 150 -23.28 -26.36 4.44
CA GLU A 150 -23.65 -27.04 5.68
C GLU A 150 -24.52 -28.25 5.39
N GLU A 151 -25.59 -28.09 4.60
CA GLU A 151 -26.48 -29.18 4.20
C GLU A 151 -25.74 -30.32 3.49
N LEU A 152 -24.87 -29.99 2.53
CA LEU A 152 -24.08 -30.99 1.81
C LEU A 152 -23.02 -31.64 2.70
N SER A 153 -22.44 -30.89 3.63
CA SER A 153 -21.44 -31.45 4.57
C SER A 153 -22.07 -32.45 5.54
N ASP A 154 -23.30 -32.17 6.01
CA ASP A 154 -24.07 -33.08 6.86
C ASP A 154 -24.49 -34.34 6.09
N LEU A 155 -24.97 -34.19 4.86
CA LEU A 155 -25.41 -35.29 4.00
C LEU A 155 -24.27 -36.23 3.62
N LEU A 156 -23.12 -35.67 3.29
CA LEU A 156 -21.96 -36.42 2.85
C LEU A 156 -21.05 -36.86 4.00
N MET A 157 -21.21 -36.31 5.20
CA MET A 157 -20.30 -36.46 6.35
C MET A 157 -18.85 -36.15 5.99
N ALA A 158 -18.67 -35.13 5.16
CA ALA A 158 -17.37 -34.67 4.65
C ALA A 158 -17.36 -33.17 4.52
N GLN A 159 -16.20 -32.54 4.62
CA GLN A 159 -16.08 -31.11 4.44
C GLN A 159 -16.30 -30.74 2.97
N VAL A 160 -17.34 -29.94 2.71
CA VAL A 160 -17.71 -29.49 1.38
C VAL A 160 -17.46 -27.98 1.26
N GLU A 161 -16.84 -27.54 0.16
CA GLU A 161 -16.58 -26.15 -0.16
C GLU A 161 -17.09 -25.80 -1.56
N VAL A 162 -18.00 -24.82 -1.64
CA VAL A 162 -18.49 -24.27 -2.90
C VAL A 162 -17.59 -23.11 -3.33
N ARG A 163 -16.99 -23.20 -4.50
CA ARG A 163 -16.10 -22.19 -5.09
C ARG A 163 -16.73 -21.59 -6.34
N ILE A 164 -17.22 -20.35 -6.23
CA ILE A 164 -17.77 -19.64 -7.39
C ILE A 164 -16.60 -19.07 -8.21
N LYS A 165 -16.48 -19.53 -9.48
CA LYS A 165 -15.40 -19.10 -10.39
C LYS A 165 -15.81 -17.91 -11.26
N LYS A 166 -17.07 -17.84 -11.70
CA LYS A 166 -17.51 -16.83 -12.66
C LYS A 166 -18.97 -16.44 -12.41
N ARG A 167 -19.26 -15.15 -12.46
CA ARG A 167 -20.63 -14.60 -12.45
C ARG A 167 -20.90 -14.01 -13.82
N VAL A 168 -21.90 -14.51 -14.52
CA VAL A 168 -22.29 -14.06 -15.85
C VAL A 168 -23.72 -13.55 -15.78
N LYS A 169 -23.96 -12.32 -16.23
CA LYS A 169 -25.31 -11.76 -16.30
C LYS A 169 -25.92 -12.13 -17.67
N ARG A 170 -26.88 -13.06 -17.69
CA ARG A 170 -27.63 -13.44 -18.89
C ARG A 170 -29.11 -13.15 -18.69
N HIS A 171 -29.73 -12.44 -19.62
CA HIS A 171 -31.18 -12.15 -19.64
C HIS A 171 -31.72 -11.56 -18.30
N GLY A 172 -30.93 -10.70 -17.62
CA GLY A 172 -31.32 -10.08 -16.35
C GLY A 172 -31.18 -10.97 -15.10
N LYS A 173 -30.81 -12.24 -15.25
CA LYS A 173 -30.49 -13.17 -14.15
C LYS A 173 -28.96 -13.30 -14.02
N VAL A 174 -28.49 -13.41 -12.79
CA VAL A 174 -27.07 -13.68 -12.50
C VAL A 174 -26.89 -15.19 -12.43
N GLU A 175 -26.20 -15.76 -13.40
CA GLU A 175 -25.78 -17.17 -13.40
C GLU A 175 -24.40 -17.26 -12.78
N GLU A 176 -24.25 -18.07 -11.76
CA GLU A 176 -22.98 -18.33 -11.08
C GLU A 176 -22.48 -19.73 -11.48
N THR A 177 -21.27 -19.74 -12.05
CA THR A 177 -20.58 -20.99 -12.40
C THR A 177 -19.47 -21.22 -11.40
N GLY A 178 -19.39 -22.41 -10.85
CA GLY A 178 -18.41 -22.75 -9.82
C GLY A 178 -18.02 -24.23 -9.83
N GLU A 179 -17.33 -24.62 -8.80
CA GLU A 179 -16.97 -26.00 -8.50
C GLU A 179 -17.33 -26.35 -7.06
N LEU A 180 -17.68 -27.60 -6.85
CA LEU A 180 -17.86 -28.19 -5.54
C LEU A 180 -16.60 -28.98 -5.19
N ALA A 181 -15.93 -28.61 -4.11
CA ALA A 181 -14.75 -29.32 -3.61
C ALA A 181 -15.11 -30.08 -2.34
N ILE A 182 -14.91 -31.40 -2.36
CA ILE A 182 -15.14 -32.28 -1.22
C ILE A 182 -13.79 -32.81 -0.73
N GLN A 183 -13.50 -32.63 0.56
CA GLN A 183 -12.27 -33.14 1.15
C GLN A 183 -12.49 -34.55 1.69
N PHE A 184 -11.57 -35.46 1.39
CA PHE A 184 -11.59 -36.84 1.89
C PHE A 184 -10.24 -37.22 2.50
N GLY A 185 -10.27 -38.01 3.57
CA GLY A 185 -9.07 -38.42 4.32
C GLY A 185 -8.43 -39.72 3.83
N SER A 186 -9.18 -40.59 3.09
CA SER A 186 -8.70 -41.86 2.55
C SER A 186 -9.48 -42.26 1.30
N MET A 187 -8.92 -43.20 0.52
CA MET A 187 -9.59 -43.76 -0.65
C MET A 187 -10.90 -44.49 -0.30
N ASP A 188 -10.97 -45.11 0.87
CA ASP A 188 -12.20 -45.75 1.36
C ASP A 188 -13.28 -44.74 1.67
N ALA A 189 -12.91 -43.58 2.26
CA ALA A 189 -13.81 -42.47 2.48
C ALA A 189 -14.36 -41.92 1.15
N LEU A 190 -13.51 -41.82 0.12
CA LEU A 190 -13.91 -41.40 -1.22
C LEU A 190 -14.93 -42.36 -1.84
N ASN A 191 -14.70 -43.67 -1.75
CA ASN A 191 -15.62 -44.67 -2.23
C ASN A 191 -16.99 -44.60 -1.51
N GLY A 192 -16.98 -44.36 -0.20
CA GLY A 192 -18.19 -44.13 0.58
C GLY A 192 -18.96 -42.88 0.14
N LEU A 193 -18.25 -41.78 -0.17
CA LEU A 193 -18.84 -40.55 -0.73
C LEU A 193 -19.48 -40.80 -2.09
N ILE A 194 -18.80 -41.52 -3.00
CA ILE A 194 -19.32 -41.87 -4.32
C ILE A 194 -20.59 -42.72 -4.21
N ALA A 195 -20.65 -43.65 -3.25
CA ALA A 195 -21.82 -44.49 -3.02
C ALA A 195 -23.05 -43.65 -2.57
N ARG A 196 -22.83 -42.62 -1.72
CA ARG A 196 -23.88 -41.69 -1.26
C ARG A 196 -24.37 -40.75 -2.35
N LEU A 197 -23.48 -40.30 -3.25
CA LEU A 197 -23.85 -39.42 -4.37
C LEU A 197 -24.62 -40.16 -5.49
N ARG A 198 -24.66 -41.50 -5.49
CA ARG A 198 -25.38 -42.32 -6.45
C ARG A 198 -26.77 -42.72 -6.00
N GLN A 199 -27.13 -42.44 -4.75
CA GLN A 199 -28.47 -42.62 -4.23
C GLN A 199 -29.36 -41.40 -4.48
#